data_f1d7c071d0cc6bc521ff571d615d06af
#
_entry.id   f1d7c071d0cc6bc521ff571d615d06af
#
_cell.length_a   1.000
_cell.length_b   1.000
_cell.length_c   1.000
_cell.angle_alpha   90.00
_cell.angle_beta   90.00
_cell.angle_gamma   90.00
#
_symmetry.space_group_name_H-M   'P 1'
#
loop_
_entity.id
_entity.type
_entity.pdbx_description
1 polymer ?
#
loop_
_entity_poly.entity_id
_entity_poly.type
_entity_poly.pdbx_seq_one_letter_code
_entity_poly.pdbx_strand_id
1 'polypeptide(L)'
;MEEDDHHKMKLDKKVAILLIVACGIFALIVLSSIFGCCIYFWRFSQRKKNAHASDNEKGLTLTPFLGKFSSLRIISNRGSAPFIDYKVLEKGTKSFGDENLLGIGGFGYVYKAVLENDKHVAVKKLDCVGDDAHREFENEVELLSKMNHPNIISLMGYSVHEEMGFIVYELMPNGSLEDLLHGPSGGSSLSWHMRLKIALDTARGLEYLHEFCKPAVIHRDLKSSNILLDSNFNAKLSDFGLAVADNSHNRSKLKLSGTVGYVAPEYMLDGELTEKSDVYAFGVVLLELLLGRRPVEKLAPAHCQSIVTWAMPQLTNRASLPNIVDPMIKDTVDEKYLFQVAAVAVLCVQPEPTYRPLITDVVYSLIPLIPLELGGTLRLNTQPAPI
;
A
#
# COMPACT_ATOMS: atom_id res chain seq x y z
N MET A 1 -45.15 -57.34 -3.80
CA MET A 1 -43.72 -57.49 -4.13
C MET A 1 -43.38 -56.97 -5.56
N GLU A 2 -44.27 -57.18 -6.54
CA GLU A 2 -44.06 -56.65 -7.91
C GLU A 2 -44.32 -55.11 -8.07
N GLU A 3 -45.21 -54.53 -7.30
CA GLU A 3 -45.57 -53.12 -7.36
C GLU A 3 -44.45 -52.21 -6.77
N ASP A 4 -43.75 -52.68 -5.75
CA ASP A 4 -42.61 -51.96 -5.13
C ASP A 4 -41.37 -51.91 -6.02
N ASP A 5 -41.08 -52.94 -6.79
CA ASP A 5 -39.98 -53.02 -7.73
C ASP A 5 -40.20 -52.08 -8.94
N HIS A 6 -41.46 -51.94 -9.37
CA HIS A 6 -41.82 -51.05 -10.48
C HIS A 6 -41.71 -49.57 -10.07
N HIS A 7 -42.01 -49.24 -8.81
CA HIS A 7 -41.87 -47.88 -8.29
C HIS A 7 -40.39 -47.49 -8.08
N LYS A 8 -39.57 -48.42 -7.61
CA LYS A 8 -38.12 -48.27 -7.43
C LYS A 8 -37.40 -48.05 -8.76
N MET A 9 -37.74 -48.83 -9.77
CA MET A 9 -37.15 -48.74 -11.14
C MET A 9 -37.55 -47.43 -11.85
N LYS A 10 -38.76 -46.87 -11.59
CA LYS A 10 -39.20 -45.56 -12.10
C LYS A 10 -38.47 -44.40 -11.40
N LEU A 11 -38.18 -44.53 -10.08
CA LEU A 11 -37.45 -43.53 -9.30
C LEU A 11 -35.97 -43.46 -9.75
N ASP A 12 -35.32 -44.62 -9.96
CA ASP A 12 -33.95 -44.73 -10.43
C ASP A 12 -33.76 -44.12 -11.83
N LYS A 13 -34.73 -44.30 -12.72
CA LYS A 13 -34.73 -43.67 -14.06
C LYS A 13 -34.84 -42.16 -13.99
N LYS A 14 -35.70 -41.61 -13.10
CA LYS A 14 -35.84 -40.16 -12.89
C LYS A 14 -34.55 -39.56 -12.32
N VAL A 15 -33.93 -40.21 -11.35
CA VAL A 15 -32.65 -39.80 -10.77
C VAL A 15 -31.52 -39.83 -11.81
N ALA A 16 -31.44 -40.87 -12.63
CA ALA A 16 -30.51 -40.96 -13.71
C ALA A 16 -30.66 -39.85 -14.77
N ILE A 17 -31.89 -39.52 -15.15
CA ILE A 17 -32.18 -38.41 -16.06
C ILE A 17 -31.76 -37.06 -15.44
N LEU A 18 -32.04 -36.84 -14.14
CA LEU A 18 -31.64 -35.62 -13.43
C LEU A 18 -30.13 -35.45 -13.37
N LEU A 19 -29.38 -36.53 -13.13
CA LEU A 19 -27.91 -36.54 -13.13
C LEU A 19 -27.36 -36.24 -14.52
N ILE A 20 -27.92 -36.81 -15.60
CA ILE A 20 -27.49 -36.54 -16.98
C ILE A 20 -27.71 -35.06 -17.33
N VAL A 21 -28.87 -34.48 -16.96
CA VAL A 21 -29.17 -33.06 -17.20
C VAL A 21 -28.23 -32.18 -16.38
N ALA A 22 -27.96 -32.49 -15.12
CA ALA A 22 -27.02 -31.75 -14.29
C ALA A 22 -25.58 -31.78 -14.84
N CYS A 23 -25.12 -32.95 -15.30
CA CYS A 23 -23.81 -33.09 -15.97
C CYS A 23 -23.75 -32.30 -17.28
N GLY A 24 -24.83 -32.27 -18.05
CA GLY A 24 -24.93 -31.49 -19.28
C GLY A 24 -24.84 -29.98 -19.03
N ILE A 25 -25.54 -29.47 -18.00
CA ILE A 25 -25.48 -28.06 -17.59
C ILE A 25 -24.07 -27.71 -17.09
N PHE A 26 -23.45 -28.55 -16.28
CA PHE A 26 -22.09 -28.35 -15.80
C PHE A 26 -21.08 -28.29 -16.96
N ALA A 27 -21.19 -29.20 -17.93
CA ALA A 27 -20.33 -29.19 -19.13
C ALA A 27 -20.49 -27.91 -19.95
N LEU A 28 -21.73 -27.39 -20.10
CA LEU A 28 -21.97 -26.12 -20.79
C LEU A 28 -21.37 -24.93 -20.05
N ILE A 29 -21.40 -24.88 -18.71
CA ILE A 29 -20.77 -23.83 -17.91
C ILE A 29 -19.25 -23.86 -18.08
N VAL A 30 -18.65 -25.04 -18.04
CA VAL A 30 -17.21 -25.21 -18.23
C VAL A 30 -16.79 -24.78 -19.64
N LEU A 31 -17.53 -25.20 -20.67
CA LEU A 31 -17.25 -24.78 -22.05
C LEU A 31 -17.40 -23.28 -22.27
N SER A 32 -18.41 -22.62 -21.67
CA SER A 32 -18.58 -21.17 -21.76
C SER A 32 -17.45 -20.43 -21.05
N SER A 33 -16.96 -20.93 -19.92
CA SER A 33 -15.83 -20.36 -19.20
C SER A 33 -14.51 -20.49 -20.00
N ILE A 34 -14.27 -21.64 -20.61
CA ILE A 34 -13.10 -21.86 -21.50
C ILE A 34 -13.18 -20.93 -22.71
N PHE A 35 -14.35 -20.79 -23.33
CA PHE A 35 -14.56 -19.90 -24.46
C PHE A 35 -14.33 -18.44 -24.09
N GLY A 36 -14.81 -18.00 -22.91
CA GLY A 36 -14.55 -16.68 -22.36
C GLY A 36 -13.05 -16.43 -22.15
N CYS A 37 -12.33 -17.39 -21.58
CA CYS A 37 -10.87 -17.33 -21.42
C CYS A 37 -10.16 -17.26 -22.78
N CYS A 38 -10.57 -18.07 -23.77
CA CYS A 38 -9.99 -18.03 -25.13
C CYS A 38 -10.19 -16.68 -25.81
N ILE A 39 -11.40 -16.08 -25.70
CA ILE A 39 -11.65 -14.74 -26.24
C ILE A 39 -10.81 -13.69 -25.52
N TYR A 40 -10.67 -13.79 -24.19
CA TYR A 40 -9.83 -12.89 -23.42
C TYR A 40 -8.35 -12.98 -23.86
N PHE A 41 -7.80 -14.19 -23.96
CA PHE A 41 -6.43 -14.43 -24.45
C PHE A 41 -6.24 -14.00 -25.91
N TRP A 42 -7.25 -14.24 -26.78
CA TRP A 42 -7.19 -13.81 -28.17
C TRP A 42 -7.19 -12.29 -28.28
N ARG A 43 -8.06 -11.59 -27.54
CA ARG A 43 -8.07 -10.11 -27.47
C ARG A 43 -6.77 -9.56 -26.91
N PHE A 44 -6.21 -10.20 -25.87
CA PHE A 44 -4.92 -9.84 -25.31
C PHE A 44 -3.77 -10.03 -26.31
N SER A 45 -3.77 -11.13 -27.07
CA SER A 45 -2.77 -11.43 -28.11
C SER A 45 -2.90 -10.48 -29.32
N GLN A 46 -4.12 -10.10 -29.71
CA GLN A 46 -4.35 -9.11 -30.79
C GLN A 46 -3.89 -7.70 -30.36
N ARG A 47 -4.07 -7.34 -29.09
CA ARG A 47 -3.53 -6.08 -28.54
C ARG A 47 -2.00 -6.04 -28.64
N LYS A 48 -1.30 -7.15 -28.36
CA LYS A 48 0.17 -7.27 -28.55
C LYS A 48 0.59 -7.17 -30.03
N LYS A 49 -0.17 -7.70 -30.97
CA LYS A 49 0.18 -7.66 -32.41
C LYS A 49 -0.05 -6.28 -33.03
N ASN A 50 -1.06 -5.54 -32.57
CA ASN A 50 -1.33 -4.19 -33.08
C ASN A 50 -0.34 -3.14 -32.53
N ALA A 51 0.35 -3.43 -31.41
CA ALA A 51 1.43 -2.60 -30.90
C ALA A 51 2.72 -2.68 -31.72
N HIS A 52 2.90 -3.73 -32.57
CA HIS A 52 4.09 -3.90 -33.41
C HIS A 52 3.89 -3.50 -34.89
N ALA A 53 2.70 -3.05 -35.31
CA ALA A 53 2.40 -2.80 -36.70
C ALA A 53 2.15 -1.32 -37.10
N SER A 54 2.49 -0.36 -36.20
CA SER A 54 2.26 1.07 -36.43
C SER A 54 3.51 1.93 -36.35
N ASP A 55 4.65 1.44 -36.78
CA ASP A 55 5.82 2.27 -37.07
C ASP A 55 5.91 2.52 -38.57
N ASN A 56 5.12 3.49 -39.05
CA ASN A 56 5.52 4.35 -40.17
C ASN A 56 4.52 5.51 -40.35
N GLU A 57 5.06 6.71 -40.20
CA GLU A 57 4.54 8.00 -40.68
C GLU A 57 3.13 8.43 -40.23
N LYS A 58 3.05 9.35 -39.26
CA LYS A 58 2.42 10.67 -39.50
C LYS A 58 2.61 11.59 -38.30
N GLY A 59 2.85 12.87 -38.60
CA GLY A 59 3.16 13.95 -37.69
C GLY A 59 2.30 14.01 -36.43
N LEU A 60 2.96 14.27 -35.31
CA LEU A 60 2.41 14.43 -33.95
C LEU A 60 1.32 15.51 -33.92
N THR A 61 0.08 15.09 -33.83
CA THR A 61 -0.96 15.87 -33.14
C THR A 61 -1.13 15.31 -31.74
N LEU A 62 -0.36 15.83 -30.79
CA LEU A 62 -0.39 15.54 -29.35
C LEU A 62 -1.68 15.95 -28.62
N THR A 63 -2.72 16.35 -29.35
CA THR A 63 -3.86 17.11 -28.81
C THR A 63 -5.01 16.32 -28.16
N PRO A 64 -5.32 15.03 -28.41
CA PRO A 64 -6.40 14.36 -27.71
C PRO A 64 -6.01 13.80 -26.33
N PHE A 65 -4.74 13.40 -26.13
CA PHE A 65 -4.30 12.69 -24.94
C PHE A 65 -3.94 13.64 -23.78
N LEU A 66 -3.33 14.79 -24.10
CA LEU A 66 -3.03 15.83 -23.11
C LEU A 66 -4.28 16.50 -22.50
N GLY A 67 -5.46 16.29 -23.07
CA GLY A 67 -6.73 16.73 -22.49
C GLY A 67 -7.11 15.98 -21.22
N LYS A 68 -6.76 14.70 -21.10
CA LYS A 68 -7.03 13.89 -19.89
C LYS A 68 -6.15 14.29 -18.69
N PHE A 69 -4.94 14.80 -18.93
CA PHE A 69 -3.98 15.25 -17.91
C PHE A 69 -3.97 16.78 -17.74
N SER A 70 -5.11 17.44 -17.93
CA SER A 70 -5.21 18.91 -17.86
C SER A 70 -4.87 19.48 -16.47
N SER A 71 -5.14 18.73 -15.40
CA SER A 71 -4.78 19.10 -14.02
C SER A 71 -3.26 19.12 -13.81
N LEU A 72 -2.50 18.18 -14.40
CA LEU A 72 -1.04 18.12 -14.29
C LEU A 72 -0.33 19.28 -14.99
N ARG A 73 -0.91 19.84 -16.07
CA ARG A 73 -0.40 21.08 -16.69
C ARG A 73 -0.47 22.27 -15.74
N ILE A 74 -1.49 22.34 -14.89
CA ILE A 74 -1.64 23.38 -13.88
C ILE A 74 -0.58 23.22 -12.79
N ILE A 75 -0.26 21.98 -12.39
CA ILE A 75 0.80 21.66 -11.42
C ILE A 75 2.17 22.07 -11.96
N SER A 76 2.51 21.72 -13.20
CA SER A 76 3.77 22.10 -13.85
C SER A 76 3.93 23.62 -13.97
N ASN A 77 2.85 24.36 -14.28
CA ASN A 77 2.88 25.82 -14.38
C ASN A 77 3.02 26.53 -13.03
N ARG A 78 2.75 25.86 -11.91
CA ARG A 78 2.93 26.40 -10.55
C ARG A 78 4.27 26.06 -9.90
N GLY A 79 5.19 25.39 -10.62
CA GLY A 79 6.57 25.16 -10.20
C GLY A 79 6.76 24.08 -9.15
N SER A 80 5.75 23.22 -8.91
CA SER A 80 5.78 22.26 -7.78
C SER A 80 6.38 20.89 -8.11
N ALA A 81 6.28 20.36 -9.34
CA ALA A 81 6.92 19.10 -9.75
C ALA A 81 7.41 19.17 -11.21
N PRO A 82 8.69 18.84 -11.51
CA PRO A 82 9.20 18.90 -12.86
C PRO A 82 8.63 17.77 -13.72
N PHE A 83 8.23 18.10 -14.96
CA PHE A 83 7.98 17.10 -15.98
C PHE A 83 9.31 16.57 -16.51
N ILE A 84 9.45 15.25 -16.60
CA ILE A 84 10.65 14.57 -17.11
C ILE A 84 10.26 13.90 -18.43
N ASP A 85 11.07 14.12 -19.48
CA ASP A 85 10.83 13.47 -20.78
C ASP A 85 10.92 11.95 -20.64
N TYR A 86 9.95 11.23 -21.23
CA TYR A 86 9.90 9.77 -21.21
C TYR A 86 11.21 9.12 -21.68
N LYS A 87 11.87 9.68 -22.72
CA LYS A 87 13.14 9.15 -23.22
C LYS A 87 14.26 9.18 -22.19
N VAL A 88 14.23 10.14 -21.27
CA VAL A 88 15.19 10.21 -20.15
C VAL A 88 14.93 9.05 -19.19
N LEU A 89 13.68 8.76 -18.88
CA LEU A 89 13.30 7.64 -18.02
C LEU A 89 13.58 6.28 -18.69
N GLU A 90 13.24 6.13 -19.96
CA GLU A 90 13.52 4.94 -20.75
C GLU A 90 15.03 4.63 -20.79
N LYS A 91 15.88 5.64 -21.07
CA LYS A 91 17.32 5.50 -21.03
C LYS A 91 17.83 5.19 -19.62
N GLY A 92 17.35 5.93 -18.60
CA GLY A 92 17.79 5.77 -17.20
C GLY A 92 17.44 4.41 -16.61
N THR A 93 16.33 3.81 -17.02
CA THR A 93 15.87 2.47 -16.61
C THR A 93 16.39 1.36 -17.54
N LYS A 94 17.17 1.68 -18.57
CA LYS A 94 17.58 0.76 -19.66
C LYS A 94 16.35 0.08 -20.29
N SER A 95 15.44 0.89 -20.79
CA SER A 95 14.17 0.47 -21.42
C SER A 95 13.28 -0.35 -20.48
N PHE A 96 13.27 -0.01 -19.16
CA PHE A 96 12.53 -0.74 -18.12
C PHE A 96 12.91 -2.22 -18.06
N GLY A 97 14.23 -2.50 -18.17
CA GLY A 97 14.76 -3.85 -18.12
C GLY A 97 14.61 -4.49 -16.74
N ASP A 98 14.44 -5.82 -16.72
CA ASP A 98 14.19 -6.61 -15.49
C ASP A 98 15.33 -6.47 -14.47
N GLU A 99 16.55 -6.20 -14.91
CA GLU A 99 17.69 -5.98 -14.03
C GLU A 99 17.60 -4.71 -13.19
N ASN A 100 16.73 -3.78 -13.57
CA ASN A 100 16.45 -2.55 -12.84
C ASN A 100 15.13 -2.61 -12.07
N LEU A 101 14.40 -3.72 -12.12
CA LEU A 101 13.15 -3.89 -11.40
C LEU A 101 13.41 -3.93 -9.89
N LEU A 102 12.82 -2.99 -9.14
CA LEU A 102 12.88 -2.93 -7.68
C LEU A 102 11.70 -3.66 -7.02
N GLY A 103 10.53 -3.63 -7.66
CA GLY A 103 9.34 -4.28 -7.11
C GLY A 103 8.14 -4.23 -8.05
N ILE A 104 7.17 -5.09 -7.74
CA ILE A 104 5.88 -5.16 -8.44
C ILE A 104 4.80 -4.97 -7.37
N GLY A 105 3.98 -3.95 -7.53
CA GLY A 105 2.84 -3.69 -6.65
C GLY A 105 1.51 -3.77 -7.37
N GLY A 106 0.40 -3.68 -6.63
CA GLY A 106 -0.95 -3.66 -7.19
C GLY A 106 -1.20 -2.51 -8.18
N PHE A 107 -0.39 -1.47 -8.11
CA PHE A 107 -0.49 -0.24 -8.91
C PHE A 107 0.56 -0.13 -10.01
N GLY A 108 1.41 -1.12 -10.24
CA GLY A 108 2.40 -1.10 -11.31
C GLY A 108 3.78 -1.64 -10.94
N TYR A 109 4.76 -1.27 -11.74
CA TYR A 109 6.16 -1.71 -11.63
C TYR A 109 7.03 -0.56 -11.17
N VAL A 110 7.96 -0.81 -10.26
CA VAL A 110 8.94 0.19 -9.80
C VAL A 110 10.32 -0.21 -10.28
N TYR A 111 11.01 0.72 -10.95
CA TYR A 111 12.34 0.51 -11.52
C TYR A 111 13.36 1.45 -10.91
N LYS A 112 14.58 0.99 -10.72
CA LYS A 112 15.73 1.85 -10.47
C LYS A 112 16.12 2.56 -11.79
N ALA A 113 16.42 3.84 -11.70
CA ALA A 113 16.92 4.61 -12.84
C ALA A 113 18.12 5.45 -12.43
N VAL A 114 19.00 5.70 -13.40
CA VAL A 114 20.09 6.66 -13.28
C VAL A 114 19.83 7.78 -14.26
N LEU A 115 19.55 8.97 -13.74
CA LEU A 115 19.33 10.17 -14.52
C LEU A 115 20.64 10.91 -14.76
N GLU A 116 20.57 12.06 -15.42
CA GLU A 116 21.73 12.94 -15.62
C GLU A 116 22.43 13.30 -14.30
N ASN A 117 23.73 13.55 -14.34
CA ASN A 117 24.58 13.81 -13.18
C ASN A 117 24.62 12.65 -12.14
N ASP A 118 24.50 11.41 -12.61
CA ASP A 118 24.55 10.19 -11.77
C ASP A 118 23.49 10.16 -10.65
N LYS A 119 22.35 10.81 -10.89
CA LYS A 119 21.25 10.87 -9.93
C LYS A 119 20.45 9.58 -9.95
N HIS A 120 20.58 8.80 -8.88
CA HIS A 120 19.79 7.58 -8.68
C HIS A 120 18.39 7.89 -8.19
N VAL A 121 17.37 7.32 -8.86
CA VAL A 121 15.95 7.52 -8.55
C VAL A 121 15.18 6.21 -8.66
N ALA A 122 13.96 6.19 -8.12
CA ALA A 122 12.98 5.14 -8.35
C ALA A 122 11.87 5.65 -9.30
N VAL A 123 11.50 4.85 -10.30
CA VAL A 123 10.47 5.19 -11.29
C VAL A 123 9.33 4.20 -11.17
N LYS A 124 8.17 4.65 -10.67
CA LYS A 124 6.92 3.88 -10.65
C LYS A 124 6.23 4.05 -11.99
N LYS A 125 6.06 2.94 -12.72
CA LYS A 125 5.37 2.87 -14.00
C LYS A 125 3.97 2.33 -13.79
N LEU A 126 2.95 3.11 -14.14
CA LEU A 126 1.54 2.79 -13.95
C LEU A 126 0.83 2.70 -15.29
N ASP A 127 -0.07 1.71 -15.39
CA ASP A 127 -1.04 1.66 -16.49
C ASP A 127 -2.24 2.54 -16.10
N CYS A 128 -2.38 3.68 -16.77
CA CYS A 128 -3.45 4.65 -16.51
C CYS A 128 -4.69 4.40 -17.37
N VAL A 129 -4.89 3.18 -17.87
CA VAL A 129 -6.10 2.78 -18.56
C VAL A 129 -7.25 2.63 -17.56
N GLY A 130 -8.14 3.60 -17.57
CA GLY A 130 -9.30 3.66 -16.66
C GLY A 130 -9.26 4.85 -15.72
N ASP A 131 -10.44 5.31 -15.34
CA ASP A 131 -10.60 6.56 -14.59
C ASP A 131 -10.04 6.47 -13.15
N ASP A 132 -10.06 5.30 -12.54
CA ASP A 132 -9.56 5.12 -11.16
C ASP A 132 -8.02 5.19 -11.14
N ALA A 133 -7.33 4.44 -12.01
CA ALA A 133 -5.86 4.46 -12.08
C ALA A 133 -5.31 5.83 -12.49
N HIS A 134 -6.00 6.51 -13.41
CA HIS A 134 -5.66 7.87 -13.80
C HIS A 134 -5.79 8.85 -12.62
N ARG A 135 -6.87 8.76 -11.86
CA ARG A 135 -7.09 9.59 -10.67
C ARG A 135 -6.05 9.34 -9.58
N GLU A 136 -5.67 8.09 -9.34
CA GLU A 136 -4.64 7.73 -8.36
C GLU A 136 -3.29 8.32 -8.75
N PHE A 137 -2.92 8.25 -10.04
CA PHE A 137 -1.71 8.88 -10.56
C PHE A 137 -1.71 10.39 -10.37
N GLU A 138 -2.79 11.08 -10.79
CA GLU A 138 -2.91 12.53 -10.64
C GLU A 138 -2.88 12.96 -9.16
N ASN A 139 -3.60 12.23 -8.31
CA ASN A 139 -3.68 12.49 -6.87
C ASN A 139 -2.31 12.37 -6.19
N GLU A 140 -1.56 11.32 -6.51
CA GLU A 140 -0.21 11.10 -5.94
C GLU A 140 0.76 12.21 -6.36
N VAL A 141 0.77 12.58 -7.64
CA VAL A 141 1.61 13.69 -8.15
C VAL A 141 1.18 15.02 -7.51
N GLU A 142 -0.11 15.31 -7.43
CA GLU A 142 -0.62 16.55 -6.85
C GLU A 142 -0.27 16.68 -5.37
N LEU A 143 -0.52 15.66 -4.57
CA LEU A 143 -0.26 15.69 -3.13
C LEU A 143 1.23 15.81 -2.84
N LEU A 144 2.06 14.92 -3.42
CA LEU A 144 3.49 14.91 -3.17
C LEU A 144 4.20 16.17 -3.68
N SER A 145 3.67 16.82 -4.73
CA SER A 145 4.23 18.08 -5.22
C SER A 145 4.13 19.24 -4.20
N LYS A 146 3.22 19.13 -3.23
CA LYS A 146 2.97 20.13 -2.19
C LYS A 146 3.59 19.77 -0.84
N MET A 147 4.09 18.53 -0.71
CA MET A 147 4.60 18.01 0.56
C MET A 147 6.12 18.07 0.60
N ASN A 148 6.65 18.49 1.75
CA ASN A 148 8.09 18.47 2.03
C ASN A 148 8.28 18.14 3.52
N HIS A 149 8.60 16.88 3.81
CA HIS A 149 8.83 16.41 5.16
C HIS A 149 9.86 15.27 5.16
N PRO A 150 10.76 15.16 6.14
CA PRO A 150 11.80 14.11 6.17
C PRO A 150 11.25 12.69 6.19
N ASN A 151 10.02 12.47 6.68
CA ASN A 151 9.38 11.17 6.75
C ASN A 151 8.26 10.98 5.71
N ILE A 152 8.27 11.77 4.64
CA ILE A 152 7.44 11.60 3.43
C ILE A 152 8.38 11.41 2.24
N ILE A 153 8.05 10.49 1.34
CA ILE A 153 8.83 10.26 0.12
C ILE A 153 8.84 11.52 -0.76
N SER A 154 10.03 11.88 -1.29
CA SER A 154 10.16 13.07 -2.13
C SER A 154 9.83 12.75 -3.58
N LEU A 155 8.93 13.54 -4.15
CA LEU A 155 8.65 13.54 -5.58
C LEU A 155 9.77 14.27 -6.33
N MET A 156 10.43 13.56 -7.24
CA MET A 156 11.52 14.10 -8.07
C MET A 156 11.02 14.60 -9.43
N GLY A 157 9.84 14.14 -9.85
CA GLY A 157 9.19 14.51 -11.09
C GLY A 157 8.17 13.48 -11.55
N TYR A 158 7.58 13.73 -12.72
CA TYR A 158 6.63 12.82 -13.34
C TYR A 158 6.75 12.85 -14.87
N SER A 159 6.23 11.82 -15.51
CA SER A 159 6.11 11.74 -16.97
C SER A 159 4.80 11.08 -17.37
N VAL A 160 4.37 11.35 -18.59
CA VAL A 160 3.23 10.68 -19.22
C VAL A 160 3.64 10.33 -20.64
N HIS A 161 3.46 9.08 -21.00
CA HIS A 161 3.71 8.61 -22.36
C HIS A 161 2.65 7.59 -22.76
N GLU A 162 1.90 7.88 -23.81
CA GLU A 162 0.71 7.12 -24.21
C GLU A 162 -0.30 7.03 -23.05
N GLU A 163 -0.74 5.81 -22.71
CA GLU A 163 -1.64 5.55 -21.58
C GLU A 163 -0.90 5.20 -20.27
N MET A 164 0.43 5.44 -20.24
CA MET A 164 1.28 5.15 -19.07
C MET A 164 1.62 6.42 -18.33
N GLY A 165 1.45 6.38 -17.02
CA GLY A 165 1.97 7.36 -16.08
C GLY A 165 3.29 6.90 -15.44
N PHE A 166 4.20 7.83 -15.20
CA PHE A 166 5.47 7.58 -14.54
C PHE A 166 5.66 8.58 -13.41
N ILE A 167 5.86 8.10 -12.19
CA ILE A 167 6.17 8.93 -11.03
C ILE A 167 7.62 8.65 -10.64
N VAL A 168 8.40 9.70 -10.46
CA VAL A 168 9.82 9.59 -10.15
C VAL A 168 10.05 10.06 -8.71
N TYR A 169 10.59 9.17 -7.88
CA TYR A 169 10.87 9.40 -6.48
C TYR A 169 12.37 9.37 -6.18
N GLU A 170 12.75 9.90 -5.03
CA GLU A 170 14.06 9.58 -4.45
C GLU A 170 14.21 8.06 -4.30
N LEU A 171 15.44 7.56 -4.48
CA LEU A 171 15.71 6.12 -4.30
C LEU A 171 15.83 5.79 -2.82
N MET A 172 15.11 4.74 -2.40
CA MET A 172 15.13 4.20 -1.05
C MET A 172 15.90 2.87 -1.05
N PRO A 173 17.22 2.87 -0.79
CA PRO A 173 18.08 1.71 -1.06
C PRO A 173 17.84 0.52 -0.14
N ASN A 174 17.23 0.72 1.05
CA ASN A 174 16.92 -0.37 1.97
C ASN A 174 15.51 -0.95 1.75
N GLY A 175 14.81 -0.55 0.67
CA GLY A 175 13.50 -1.11 0.29
C GLY A 175 12.39 -0.81 1.29
N SER A 176 11.43 -1.71 1.41
CA SER A 176 10.28 -1.56 2.30
C SER A 176 10.50 -2.19 3.68
N LEU A 177 9.75 -1.73 4.67
CA LEU A 177 9.70 -2.35 5.99
C LEU A 177 9.17 -3.79 5.90
N GLU A 178 8.23 -4.06 4.99
CA GLU A 178 7.71 -5.42 4.76
C GLU A 178 8.82 -6.37 4.34
N ASP A 179 9.68 -5.97 3.38
CA ASP A 179 10.79 -6.79 2.90
C ASP A 179 11.80 -7.11 4.01
N LEU A 180 12.05 -6.13 4.89
CA LEU A 180 12.99 -6.32 6.00
C LEU A 180 12.41 -7.17 7.13
N LEU A 181 11.12 -7.04 7.45
CA LEU A 181 10.48 -7.83 8.51
C LEU A 181 10.13 -9.24 8.07
N HIS A 182 9.60 -9.38 6.85
CA HIS A 182 8.94 -10.61 6.38
C HIS A 182 9.62 -11.24 5.16
N GLY A 183 10.68 -10.62 4.66
CA GLY A 183 11.51 -11.15 3.58
C GLY A 183 12.48 -12.23 4.08
N PRO A 184 13.44 -12.65 3.24
CA PRO A 184 14.36 -13.75 3.54
C PRO A 184 15.19 -13.56 4.82
N SER A 185 15.45 -12.32 5.24
CA SER A 185 16.17 -11.99 6.47
C SER A 185 15.34 -12.17 7.74
N GLY A 186 14.01 -12.29 7.62
CA GLY A 186 13.08 -12.50 8.75
C GLY A 186 13.22 -11.48 9.88
N GLY A 187 13.49 -10.20 9.54
CA GLY A 187 13.66 -9.13 10.52
C GLY A 187 15.01 -9.10 11.23
N SER A 188 15.95 -9.99 10.90
CA SER A 188 17.26 -10.09 11.58
C SER A 188 18.13 -8.82 11.44
N SER A 189 17.90 -8.02 10.41
CA SER A 189 18.60 -6.74 10.18
C SER A 189 18.07 -5.58 11.01
N LEU A 190 16.91 -5.72 11.67
CA LEU A 190 16.23 -4.66 12.42
C LEU A 190 16.33 -4.92 13.93
N SER A 191 17.29 -4.27 14.60
CA SER A 191 17.34 -4.26 16.05
C SER A 191 16.12 -3.59 16.67
N TRP A 192 15.89 -3.81 17.97
CA TRP A 192 14.83 -3.16 18.74
C TRP A 192 14.79 -1.64 18.56
N HIS A 193 15.94 -0.98 18.73
CA HIS A 193 16.02 0.47 18.61
C HIS A 193 15.75 0.97 17.17
N MET A 194 16.16 0.21 16.16
CA MET A 194 15.84 0.54 14.77
C MET A 194 14.34 0.41 14.50
N ARG A 195 13.69 -0.62 15.04
CA ARG A 195 12.24 -0.78 14.94
C ARG A 195 11.48 0.37 15.59
N LEU A 196 11.92 0.82 16.75
CA LEU A 196 11.35 2.00 17.42
C LEU A 196 11.58 3.29 16.63
N LYS A 197 12.78 3.45 16.05
CA LYS A 197 13.08 4.59 15.19
C LYS A 197 12.17 4.63 13.98
N ILE A 198 11.97 3.49 13.30
CA ILE A 198 11.06 3.35 12.15
C ILE A 198 9.63 3.69 12.57
N ALA A 199 9.19 3.20 13.73
CA ALA A 199 7.87 3.54 14.28
C ALA A 199 7.71 5.05 14.51
N LEU A 200 8.69 5.70 15.13
CA LEU A 200 8.67 7.14 15.38
C LEU A 200 8.68 7.95 14.07
N ASP A 201 9.53 7.58 13.13
CA ASP A 201 9.60 8.25 11.82
C ASP A 201 8.28 8.13 11.06
N THR A 202 7.65 6.94 11.08
CA THR A 202 6.31 6.69 10.51
C THR A 202 5.25 7.56 11.19
N ALA A 203 5.24 7.61 12.53
CA ALA A 203 4.30 8.44 13.29
C ALA A 203 4.47 9.94 12.98
N ARG A 204 5.71 10.42 12.83
CA ARG A 204 6.01 11.82 12.42
C ARG A 204 5.52 12.12 10.99
N GLY A 205 5.63 11.16 10.08
CA GLY A 205 5.06 11.28 8.74
C GLY A 205 3.55 11.44 8.79
N LEU A 206 2.86 10.63 9.59
CA LEU A 206 1.41 10.75 9.79
C LEU A 206 1.02 12.04 10.53
N GLU A 207 1.79 12.44 11.54
CA GLU A 207 1.58 13.72 12.24
C GLU A 207 1.63 14.89 11.26
N TYR A 208 2.60 14.89 10.32
CA TYR A 208 2.67 15.89 9.28
C TYR A 208 1.41 15.90 8.41
N LEU A 209 0.89 14.75 8.01
CA LEU A 209 -0.31 14.64 7.19
C LEU A 209 -1.56 15.14 7.93
N HIS A 210 -1.74 14.73 9.19
CA HIS A 210 -2.95 15.00 9.95
C HIS A 210 -3.00 16.42 10.54
N GLU A 211 -1.85 16.93 11.03
CA GLU A 211 -1.83 18.17 11.83
C GLU A 211 -1.26 19.38 11.06
N PHE A 212 -0.28 19.15 10.17
CA PHE A 212 0.44 20.24 9.51
C PHE A 212 -0.04 20.50 8.07
N CYS A 213 -0.55 19.51 7.36
CA CYS A 213 -1.17 19.73 6.05
C CYS A 213 -2.47 20.52 6.19
N LYS A 214 -2.73 21.42 5.25
CA LYS A 214 -3.96 22.22 5.19
C LYS A 214 -4.54 22.18 3.78
N PRO A 215 -5.63 21.44 3.55
CA PRO A 215 -6.37 20.60 4.51
C PRO A 215 -5.58 19.39 5.00
N ALA A 216 -5.97 18.81 6.14
CA ALA A 216 -5.41 17.55 6.64
C ALA A 216 -5.55 16.44 5.58
N VAL A 217 -4.60 15.52 5.55
CA VAL A 217 -4.57 14.41 4.58
C VAL A 217 -4.64 13.09 5.31
N ILE A 218 -5.54 12.21 4.88
CA ILE A 218 -5.66 10.82 5.33
C ILE A 218 -4.99 9.93 4.29
N HIS A 219 -4.05 9.08 4.71
CA HIS A 219 -3.25 8.24 3.81
C HIS A 219 -4.07 7.09 3.20
N ARG A 220 -4.93 6.42 3.98
CA ARG A 220 -5.84 5.32 3.61
C ARG A 220 -5.20 3.96 3.30
N ASP A 221 -3.91 3.91 2.96
CA ASP A 221 -3.21 2.65 2.68
C ASP A 221 -1.87 2.56 3.40
N LEU A 222 -1.84 2.98 4.69
CA LEU A 222 -0.67 2.78 5.53
C LEU A 222 -0.48 1.29 5.81
N LYS A 223 0.72 0.79 5.48
CA LYS A 223 1.13 -0.61 5.66
C LYS A 223 2.66 -0.72 5.62
N SER A 224 3.22 -1.83 6.04
CA SER A 224 4.67 -2.04 6.08
C SER A 224 5.34 -1.96 4.70
N SER A 225 4.65 -2.32 3.61
CA SER A 225 5.19 -2.18 2.24
C SER A 225 5.21 -0.74 1.72
N ASN A 226 4.43 0.18 2.33
CA ASN A 226 4.41 1.60 1.99
C ASN A 226 5.28 2.46 2.93
N ILE A 227 6.04 1.83 3.83
CA ILE A 227 7.08 2.45 4.65
C ILE A 227 8.43 2.08 4.05
N LEU A 228 9.06 3.04 3.37
CA LEU A 228 10.34 2.85 2.69
C LEU A 228 11.49 3.38 3.54
N LEU A 229 12.68 2.78 3.38
CA LEU A 229 13.84 3.05 4.22
C LEU A 229 15.01 3.57 3.38
N ASP A 230 15.53 4.73 3.77
CA ASP A 230 16.72 5.31 3.15
C ASP A 230 18.00 4.57 3.58
N SER A 231 19.17 5.02 3.09
CA SER A 231 20.49 4.42 3.41
C SER A 231 20.83 4.43 4.90
N ASN A 232 20.20 5.30 5.70
CA ASN A 232 20.39 5.43 7.14
C ASN A 232 19.25 4.80 7.95
N PHE A 233 18.38 4.02 7.30
CA PHE A 233 17.16 3.46 7.90
C PHE A 233 16.21 4.52 8.47
N ASN A 234 16.19 5.74 7.89
CA ASN A 234 15.10 6.67 8.16
C ASN A 234 13.87 6.23 7.36
N ALA A 235 12.73 6.18 8.03
CA ALA A 235 11.49 5.74 7.39
C ALA A 235 10.77 6.91 6.71
N LYS A 236 10.21 6.64 5.53
CA LYS A 236 9.39 7.57 4.76
C LYS A 236 8.11 6.90 4.29
N LEU A 237 6.97 7.58 4.46
CA LEU A 237 5.69 7.16 3.91
C LEU A 237 5.68 7.34 2.40
N SER A 238 5.13 6.37 1.69
CA SER A 238 5.02 6.33 0.23
C SER A 238 3.63 5.86 -0.20
N ASP A 239 3.34 5.99 -1.50
CA ASP A 239 2.09 5.55 -2.14
C ASP A 239 0.86 6.37 -1.72
N PHE A 240 0.75 7.58 -2.26
CA PHE A 240 -0.31 8.55 -1.96
C PHE A 240 -1.48 8.51 -2.96
N GLY A 241 -1.52 7.51 -3.85
CA GLY A 241 -2.57 7.38 -4.87
C GLY A 241 -3.98 7.34 -4.28
N LEU A 242 -4.14 6.68 -3.12
CA LEU A 242 -5.41 6.56 -2.41
C LEU A 242 -5.65 7.66 -1.34
N ALA A 243 -4.67 8.53 -1.08
CA ALA A 243 -4.76 9.53 -0.03
C ALA A 243 -5.86 10.58 -0.32
N VAL A 244 -6.45 11.14 0.73
CA VAL A 244 -7.60 12.07 0.62
C VAL A 244 -7.42 13.26 1.53
N ALA A 245 -7.64 14.47 0.95
CA ALA A 245 -7.72 15.69 1.74
C ALA A 245 -9.05 15.78 2.52
N ASP A 246 -8.99 16.21 3.77
CA ASP A 246 -10.10 16.17 4.73
C ASP A 246 -11.33 17.05 4.35
N ASN A 247 -11.16 18.06 3.50
CA ASN A 247 -12.25 18.92 3.04
C ASN A 247 -13.05 18.37 1.85
N SER A 248 -12.81 17.14 1.42
CA SER A 248 -13.56 16.57 0.30
C SER A 248 -15.01 16.30 0.72
N HIS A 249 -15.96 17.12 0.24
CA HIS A 249 -17.41 16.91 0.40
C HIS A 249 -17.92 15.58 -0.19
N ASN A 250 -17.03 14.75 -0.72
CA ASN A 250 -17.32 13.49 -1.39
C ASN A 250 -16.90 12.26 -0.59
N ARG A 251 -16.57 12.35 0.72
CA ARG A 251 -16.15 11.21 1.54
C ARG A 251 -17.14 10.02 1.48
N SER A 252 -18.44 10.32 1.50
CA SER A 252 -19.50 9.29 1.41
C SER A 252 -19.58 8.57 0.04
N LYS A 253 -18.87 9.07 -0.97
CA LYS A 253 -18.81 8.47 -2.33
C LYS A 253 -17.49 7.74 -2.58
N LEU A 254 -16.56 7.75 -1.63
CA LEU A 254 -15.30 7.04 -1.78
C LEU A 254 -15.56 5.53 -1.74
N LYS A 255 -15.03 4.81 -2.73
CA LYS A 255 -15.00 3.35 -2.69
C LYS A 255 -14.15 2.91 -1.50
N LEU A 256 -14.57 1.85 -0.81
CA LEU A 256 -13.74 1.19 0.18
C LEU A 256 -12.43 0.76 -0.48
N SER A 257 -11.32 1.20 0.06
CA SER A 257 -9.98 0.92 -0.45
C SER A 257 -9.03 0.71 0.73
N GLY A 258 -7.85 0.14 0.46
CA GLY A 258 -6.84 -0.16 1.46
C GLY A 258 -6.48 -1.65 1.47
N THR A 259 -5.52 -2.02 2.30
CA THR A 259 -4.95 -3.36 2.36
C THR A 259 -5.55 -4.18 3.50
N VAL A 260 -5.99 -5.41 3.20
CA VAL A 260 -6.57 -6.34 4.19
C VAL A 260 -5.60 -6.52 5.37
N GLY A 261 -6.14 -6.41 6.58
CA GLY A 261 -5.38 -6.48 7.83
C GLY A 261 -4.99 -5.14 8.41
N TYR A 262 -4.96 -4.05 7.61
CA TYR A 262 -4.68 -2.69 8.06
C TYR A 262 -5.91 -1.78 8.08
N VAL A 263 -6.97 -2.16 7.35
CA VAL A 263 -8.22 -1.37 7.28
C VAL A 263 -8.91 -1.35 8.64
N ALA A 264 -9.22 -0.15 9.11
CA ALA A 264 -9.92 0.05 10.38
C ALA A 264 -11.36 -0.49 10.34
N PRO A 265 -11.91 -1.02 11.46
CA PRO A 265 -13.23 -1.63 11.51
C PRO A 265 -14.37 -0.71 11.05
N GLU A 266 -14.39 0.54 11.52
CA GLU A 266 -15.41 1.55 11.15
C GLU A 266 -15.39 1.88 9.67
N TYR A 267 -14.18 1.95 9.10
CA TYR A 267 -14.05 2.21 7.66
C TYR A 267 -14.52 1.01 6.83
N MET A 268 -14.25 -0.22 7.30
CA MET A 268 -14.68 -1.44 6.62
C MET A 268 -16.20 -1.68 6.72
N LEU A 269 -16.82 -1.38 7.88
CA LEU A 269 -18.22 -1.69 8.14
C LEU A 269 -19.16 -0.55 7.71
N ASP A 270 -18.79 0.69 8.02
CA ASP A 270 -19.67 1.85 7.92
C ASP A 270 -19.20 2.84 6.83
N GLY A 271 -18.00 2.62 6.27
CA GLY A 271 -17.38 3.54 5.30
C GLY A 271 -16.91 4.85 5.94
N GLU A 272 -16.83 4.91 7.28
CA GLU A 272 -16.39 6.09 8.00
C GLU A 272 -14.88 6.24 7.96
N LEU A 273 -14.38 7.15 7.13
CA LEU A 273 -12.97 7.42 6.95
C LEU A 273 -12.57 8.69 7.71
N THR A 274 -11.64 8.54 8.66
CA THR A 274 -11.08 9.65 9.44
C THR A 274 -9.56 9.47 9.61
N GLU A 275 -8.88 10.46 10.20
CA GLU A 275 -7.47 10.34 10.61
C GLU A 275 -7.26 9.18 11.59
N LYS A 276 -8.29 8.79 12.35
CA LYS A 276 -8.24 7.64 13.26
C LYS A 276 -8.14 6.29 12.53
N SER A 277 -8.53 6.25 11.27
CA SER A 277 -8.35 5.06 10.42
C SER A 277 -6.87 4.81 10.11
N ASP A 278 -6.08 5.87 9.85
CA ASP A 278 -4.62 5.77 9.71
C ASP A 278 -3.94 5.41 11.05
N VAL A 279 -4.45 5.92 12.17
CA VAL A 279 -3.94 5.57 13.52
C VAL A 279 -4.12 4.08 13.80
N TYR A 280 -5.25 3.49 13.38
CA TYR A 280 -5.46 2.05 13.48
C TYR A 280 -4.43 1.27 12.64
N ALA A 281 -4.25 1.65 11.37
CA ALA A 281 -3.27 1.04 10.49
C ALA A 281 -1.84 1.16 11.05
N PHE A 282 -1.49 2.32 11.64
CA PHE A 282 -0.23 2.50 12.37
C PHE A 282 -0.09 1.54 13.55
N GLY A 283 -1.16 1.33 14.31
CA GLY A 283 -1.19 0.34 15.39
C GLY A 283 -0.89 -1.07 14.89
N VAL A 284 -1.40 -1.45 13.71
CA VAL A 284 -1.07 -2.74 13.07
C VAL A 284 0.42 -2.81 12.71
N VAL A 285 1.00 -1.74 12.15
CA VAL A 285 2.45 -1.67 11.88
C VAL A 285 3.27 -1.80 13.18
N LEU A 286 2.84 -1.17 14.28
CA LEU A 286 3.50 -1.36 15.58
C LEU A 286 3.47 -2.82 16.03
N LEU A 287 2.36 -3.53 15.81
CA LEU A 287 2.28 -4.96 16.10
C LEU A 287 3.21 -5.79 15.23
N GLU A 288 3.35 -5.47 13.94
CA GLU A 288 4.34 -6.13 13.06
C GLU A 288 5.76 -5.93 13.59
N LEU A 289 6.12 -4.69 13.98
CA LEU A 289 7.43 -4.36 14.53
C LEU A 289 7.73 -5.07 15.86
N LEU A 290 6.73 -5.24 16.72
CA LEU A 290 6.86 -5.91 18.01
C LEU A 290 6.94 -7.43 17.88
N LEU A 291 6.10 -8.00 17.03
CA LEU A 291 5.80 -9.43 17.04
C LEU A 291 6.47 -10.18 15.88
N GLY A 292 7.00 -9.45 14.86
CA GLY A 292 7.60 -10.06 13.66
C GLY A 292 6.60 -10.86 12.82
N ARG A 293 5.29 -10.64 13.00
CA ARG A 293 4.22 -11.39 12.32
C ARG A 293 3.53 -10.54 11.28
N ARG A 294 3.05 -11.19 10.21
CA ARG A 294 2.24 -10.51 9.19
C ARG A 294 0.87 -10.09 9.77
N PRO A 295 0.25 -9.01 9.23
CA PRO A 295 -1.05 -8.50 9.71
C PRO A 295 -2.18 -9.51 9.56
N VAL A 296 -2.07 -10.41 8.58
CA VAL A 296 -3.00 -11.54 8.38
C VAL A 296 -2.19 -12.79 8.08
N GLU A 297 -2.43 -13.85 8.86
CA GLU A 297 -1.83 -15.16 8.63
C GLU A 297 -2.90 -16.18 8.25
N LYS A 298 -2.62 -16.98 7.24
CA LYS A 298 -3.47 -18.08 6.79
C LYS A 298 -3.11 -19.34 7.56
N LEU A 299 -3.96 -19.72 8.53
CA LEU A 299 -3.74 -20.91 9.38
C LEU A 299 -4.25 -22.20 8.73
N ALA A 300 -5.28 -22.11 7.87
CA ALA A 300 -5.88 -23.24 7.13
C ALA A 300 -6.54 -22.71 5.84
N PRO A 301 -6.94 -23.59 4.87
CA PRO A 301 -7.50 -23.14 3.60
C PRO A 301 -8.68 -22.15 3.71
N ALA A 302 -9.48 -22.25 4.78
CA ALA A 302 -10.63 -21.37 5.01
C ALA A 302 -10.51 -20.51 6.29
N HIS A 303 -9.33 -20.44 6.93
CA HIS A 303 -9.16 -19.73 8.19
C HIS A 303 -7.97 -18.78 8.12
N CYS A 304 -8.26 -17.48 8.21
CA CYS A 304 -7.26 -16.42 8.34
C CYS A 304 -7.36 -15.81 9.74
N GLN A 305 -6.23 -15.51 10.34
CA GLN A 305 -6.15 -14.85 11.65
C GLN A 305 -5.51 -13.48 11.52
N SER A 306 -6.20 -12.44 11.99
CA SER A 306 -5.65 -11.10 12.10
C SER A 306 -4.66 -11.04 13.28
N ILE A 307 -3.53 -10.35 13.08
CA ILE A 307 -2.55 -10.07 14.14
C ILE A 307 -3.18 -9.36 15.32
N VAL A 308 -4.12 -8.43 15.07
CA VAL A 308 -4.83 -7.68 16.11
C VAL A 308 -5.64 -8.63 17.01
N THR A 309 -6.52 -9.45 16.39
CA THR A 309 -7.37 -10.40 17.13
C THR A 309 -6.54 -11.42 17.92
N TRP A 310 -5.42 -11.87 17.34
CA TRP A 310 -4.55 -12.83 17.99
C TRP A 310 -3.75 -12.21 19.15
N ALA A 311 -3.23 -10.98 18.96
CA ALA A 311 -2.31 -10.36 19.93
C ALA A 311 -3.05 -9.71 21.12
N MET A 312 -4.22 -9.11 20.92
CA MET A 312 -4.91 -8.31 21.93
C MET A 312 -5.05 -8.97 23.31
N PRO A 313 -5.48 -10.25 23.44
CA PRO A 313 -5.56 -10.90 24.76
C PRO A 313 -4.20 -11.07 25.44
N GLN A 314 -3.12 -11.11 24.68
CA GLN A 314 -1.75 -11.35 25.15
C GLN A 314 -1.02 -10.03 25.47
N LEU A 315 -1.28 -8.97 24.70
CA LEU A 315 -0.71 -7.63 24.90
C LEU A 315 -1.15 -7.00 26.22
N THR A 316 -2.38 -7.29 26.66
CA THR A 316 -2.94 -6.79 27.91
C THR A 316 -2.52 -7.60 29.14
N ASN A 317 -1.92 -8.77 28.94
CA ASN A 317 -1.43 -9.64 30.00
C ASN A 317 0.10 -9.55 30.10
N ARG A 318 0.62 -8.93 31.19
CA ARG A 318 2.05 -8.75 31.42
C ARG A 318 2.85 -10.06 31.42
N ALA A 319 2.28 -11.16 31.86
CA ALA A 319 2.96 -12.46 31.87
C ALA A 319 3.05 -13.09 30.49
N SER A 320 2.15 -12.76 29.58
CA SER A 320 2.07 -13.33 28.24
C SER A 320 2.87 -12.54 27.21
N LEU A 321 2.94 -11.21 27.35
CA LEU A 321 3.55 -10.33 26.36
C LEU A 321 5.01 -10.70 25.99
N PRO A 322 5.94 -10.98 26.95
CA PRO A 322 7.32 -11.36 26.61
C PRO A 322 7.42 -12.67 25.80
N ASN A 323 6.36 -13.51 25.81
CA ASN A 323 6.36 -14.79 25.09
C ASN A 323 5.98 -14.66 23.62
N ILE A 324 5.34 -13.55 23.24
CA ILE A 324 4.87 -13.31 21.85
C ILE A 324 5.72 -12.31 21.08
N VAL A 325 6.70 -11.69 21.72
CA VAL A 325 7.66 -10.79 21.08
C VAL A 325 8.47 -11.54 20.03
N ASP A 326 8.77 -10.85 18.93
CA ASP A 326 9.64 -11.40 17.88
C ASP A 326 10.93 -11.96 18.46
N PRO A 327 11.25 -13.23 18.25
CA PRO A 327 12.47 -13.85 18.72
C PRO A 327 13.74 -13.08 18.36
N MET A 328 13.74 -12.36 17.23
CA MET A 328 14.90 -11.60 16.73
C MET A 328 15.28 -10.40 17.64
N ILE A 329 14.34 -9.89 18.42
CA ILE A 329 14.56 -8.74 19.30
C ILE A 329 14.42 -9.09 20.79
N LYS A 330 13.92 -10.29 21.10
CA LYS A 330 13.53 -10.69 22.45
C LYS A 330 14.63 -10.46 23.49
N ASP A 331 15.86 -10.80 23.16
CA ASP A 331 17.00 -10.71 24.10
C ASP A 331 17.56 -9.29 24.24
N THR A 332 17.13 -8.34 23.40
CA THR A 332 17.61 -6.95 23.35
C THR A 332 16.58 -5.94 23.85
N VAL A 333 15.35 -6.37 24.06
CA VAL A 333 14.24 -5.54 24.51
C VAL A 333 14.27 -5.36 26.02
N ASP A 334 14.23 -4.11 26.49
CA ASP A 334 13.90 -3.80 27.89
C ASP A 334 12.40 -3.98 28.10
N GLU A 335 12.02 -4.84 29.06
CA GLU A 335 10.61 -5.13 29.36
C GLU A 335 9.79 -3.88 29.66
N LYS A 336 10.37 -2.90 30.34
CA LYS A 336 9.69 -1.63 30.61
C LYS A 336 9.28 -0.91 29.32
N TYR A 337 10.18 -0.82 28.34
CA TYR A 337 9.90 -0.20 27.05
C TYR A 337 8.95 -1.05 26.21
N LEU A 338 9.09 -2.37 26.28
CA LEU A 338 8.17 -3.30 25.64
C LEU A 338 6.71 -3.06 26.07
N PHE A 339 6.45 -2.97 27.37
CA PHE A 339 5.10 -2.70 27.88
C PHE A 339 4.56 -1.34 27.46
N GLN A 340 5.41 -0.32 27.36
CA GLN A 340 5.01 1.01 26.93
C GLN A 340 4.62 1.01 25.45
N VAL A 341 5.43 0.41 24.58
CA VAL A 341 5.12 0.31 23.13
C VAL A 341 3.88 -0.56 22.91
N ALA A 342 3.74 -1.67 23.62
CA ALA A 342 2.55 -2.51 23.55
C ALA A 342 1.28 -1.75 23.95
N ALA A 343 1.34 -0.91 24.99
CA ALA A 343 0.21 -0.08 25.40
C ALA A 343 -0.18 0.93 24.30
N VAL A 344 0.80 1.57 23.65
CA VAL A 344 0.54 2.46 22.51
C VAL A 344 -0.14 1.68 21.38
N ALA A 345 0.38 0.48 21.02
CA ALA A 345 -0.21 -0.35 19.97
C ALA A 345 -1.67 -0.74 20.30
N VAL A 346 -1.95 -1.16 21.55
CA VAL A 346 -3.29 -1.50 22.05
C VAL A 346 -4.25 -0.32 21.91
N LEU A 347 -3.82 0.90 22.24
CA LEU A 347 -4.65 2.09 22.09
C LEU A 347 -4.92 2.42 20.62
N CYS A 348 -3.92 2.30 19.77
CA CYS A 348 -4.08 2.58 18.34
C CYS A 348 -5.07 1.63 17.65
N VAL A 349 -5.09 0.33 18.02
CA VAL A 349 -5.97 -0.68 17.40
C VAL A 349 -7.31 -0.86 18.09
N GLN A 350 -7.75 0.12 18.93
CA GLN A 350 -9.09 0.05 19.52
C GLN A 350 -10.16 0.00 18.44
N PRO A 351 -11.21 -0.86 18.59
CA PRO A 351 -12.30 -0.95 17.62
C PRO A 351 -13.00 0.40 17.41
N GLU A 352 -13.28 1.10 18.51
CA GLU A 352 -13.94 2.40 18.51
C GLU A 352 -12.94 3.53 18.22
N PRO A 353 -13.11 4.33 17.14
CA PRO A 353 -12.16 5.38 16.72
C PRO A 353 -11.89 6.43 17.80
N THR A 354 -12.90 6.77 18.60
CA THR A 354 -12.81 7.81 19.64
C THR A 354 -11.87 7.42 20.79
N TYR A 355 -11.63 6.12 20.99
CA TYR A 355 -10.67 5.63 22.01
C TYR A 355 -9.22 5.58 21.50
N ARG A 356 -9.00 5.76 20.19
CA ARG A 356 -7.66 5.84 19.63
C ARG A 356 -7.05 7.23 19.93
N PRO A 357 -5.76 7.30 20.26
CA PRO A 357 -5.08 8.58 20.49
C PRO A 357 -5.03 9.44 19.23
N LEU A 358 -4.68 10.72 19.37
CA LEU A 358 -4.18 11.50 18.26
C LEU A 358 -2.78 11.01 17.88
N ILE A 359 -2.39 11.15 16.61
CA ILE A 359 -1.06 10.72 16.18
C ILE A 359 0.05 11.50 16.89
N THR A 360 -0.19 12.75 17.25
CA THR A 360 0.72 13.57 18.06
C THR A 360 0.95 12.96 19.46
N ASP A 361 -0.10 12.43 20.10
CA ASP A 361 0.05 11.74 21.40
C ASP A 361 0.90 10.47 21.27
N VAL A 362 0.76 9.77 20.14
CA VAL A 362 1.59 8.60 19.79
C VAL A 362 3.06 9.01 19.65
N VAL A 363 3.34 10.08 18.89
CA VAL A 363 4.71 10.63 18.73
C VAL A 363 5.32 10.94 20.08
N TYR A 364 4.63 11.67 20.96
CA TYR A 364 5.13 12.01 22.31
C TYR A 364 5.32 10.78 23.18
N SER A 365 4.52 9.73 23.02
CA SER A 365 4.67 8.48 23.76
C SER A 365 5.88 7.66 23.31
N LEU A 366 6.27 7.73 22.02
CA LEU A 366 7.40 7.00 21.46
C LEU A 366 8.75 7.69 21.67
N ILE A 367 8.80 9.03 21.65
CA ILE A 367 10.05 9.80 21.78
C ILE A 367 10.93 9.37 22.96
N PRO A 368 10.41 9.24 24.21
CA PRO A 368 11.27 8.88 25.36
C PRO A 368 11.77 7.43 25.33
N LEU A 369 11.29 6.60 24.42
CA LEU A 369 11.68 5.19 24.29
C LEU A 369 12.87 5.00 23.33
N ILE A 370 13.29 6.06 22.66
CA ILE A 370 14.31 6.03 21.60
C ILE A 370 15.56 6.78 22.08
N PRO A 371 16.76 6.19 21.92
CA PRO A 371 18.01 6.89 22.22
C PRO A 371 18.14 8.22 21.47
N LEU A 372 18.76 9.22 22.11
CA LEU A 372 18.93 10.55 21.55
C LEU A 372 19.66 10.53 20.19
N GLU A 373 20.64 9.64 20.04
CA GLU A 373 21.43 9.44 18.84
C GLU A 373 20.60 8.95 17.64
N LEU A 374 19.46 8.30 17.93
CA LEU A 374 18.52 7.81 16.93
C LEU A 374 17.32 8.74 16.73
N GLY A 375 17.37 9.94 17.27
CA GLY A 375 16.34 10.96 17.04
C GLY A 375 15.23 11.03 18.09
N GLY A 376 15.43 10.43 19.29
CA GLY A 376 14.55 10.56 20.47
C GLY A 376 14.54 11.95 21.08
N THR A 377 14.53 13.00 20.25
CA THR A 377 14.46 14.41 20.68
C THR A 377 13.12 15.02 20.29
N LEU A 378 12.57 15.87 21.18
CA LEU A 378 11.53 16.81 20.80
C LEU A 378 12.13 17.80 19.80
N ARG A 379 11.74 17.69 18.51
CA ARG A 379 12.03 18.75 17.55
C ARG A 379 11.19 19.96 17.97
N LEU A 380 11.84 20.97 18.57
CA LEU A 380 11.24 22.30 18.69
C LEU A 380 10.91 22.74 17.25
N ASN A 381 9.63 22.99 16.99
CA ASN A 381 9.13 23.40 15.69
C ASN A 381 9.95 24.58 15.15
N THR A 382 10.88 24.35 14.26
CA THR A 382 11.27 25.35 13.30
C THR A 382 10.11 25.45 12.31
N GLN A 383 9.26 26.45 12.50
CA GLN A 383 8.22 26.80 11.54
C GLN A 383 8.81 26.82 10.14
N PRO A 384 8.19 26.17 9.15
CA PRO A 384 8.52 26.46 7.76
C PRO A 384 8.21 27.95 7.53
N ALA A 385 9.13 28.65 6.89
CA ALA A 385 8.92 30.03 6.48
C ALA A 385 7.60 30.14 5.70
N PRO A 386 6.79 31.17 5.95
CA PRO A 386 5.57 31.38 5.18
C PRO A 386 5.94 31.60 3.71
N ILE A 387 5.32 30.81 2.85
CA ILE A 387 5.37 30.94 1.38
C ILE A 387 4.41 32.05 0.96
#